data_c77810e07ebb34dbca9567351f3a2211
#
_entry.id   c77810e07ebb34dbca9567351f3a2211
#
_cell.length_a   1.000
_cell.length_b   1.000
_cell.length_c   1.000
_cell.angle_alpha   90.00
_cell.angle_beta   90.00
_cell.angle_gamma   90.00
#
_symmetry.space_group_name_H-M   'P 1'
#
loop_
_entity.id
_entity.type
_entity.pdbx_description
1 polymer ?
#
loop_
_entity_poly.entity_id
_entity_poly.type
_entity_poly.pdbx_seq_one_letter_code
_entity_poly.pdbx_strand_id
1 'polypeptide(L)'
;MAANTYLTPEERAVLESARVGIAGAGGLGSNCAMHLVRAGVQHLTVVDFDVVNESNLNRQFFFRDQLGRKKVEALKENLLRIDPAADIRAVDMRLDASSAREVFADCDIVVEAFDVVDAKVMLVSSFASSGKKLVTASGLAGWGRSNAMRVRKMGNIVAIGDGETAVGENAAPASPRVGIAAAMEANAVVSLLLGCEP
;
A
#
# COMPACT_ATOMS: atom_id res chain seq x y z
N MET A 1 5.94 -14.86 -12.68
CA MET A 1 6.74 -13.76 -13.28
C MET A 1 7.98 -14.35 -13.93
N ALA A 2 8.50 -13.81 -15.04
CA ALA A 2 9.90 -14.08 -15.38
C ALA A 2 10.73 -13.74 -14.14
N ALA A 3 11.50 -14.70 -13.64
CA ALA A 3 12.25 -14.57 -12.39
C ALA A 3 12.97 -13.20 -12.39
N ASN A 4 12.80 -12.41 -11.34
CA ASN A 4 13.57 -11.18 -11.18
C ASN A 4 15.05 -11.59 -11.07
N THR A 5 15.78 -11.51 -12.19
CA THR A 5 17.15 -11.99 -12.33
C THR A 5 18.16 -11.14 -11.54
N TYR A 6 17.71 -10.01 -10.98
CA TYR A 6 18.54 -9.12 -10.16
C TYR A 6 18.51 -9.48 -8.67
N LEU A 7 17.55 -10.29 -8.20
CA LEU A 7 17.48 -10.77 -6.82
C LEU A 7 18.30 -12.05 -6.65
N THR A 8 18.96 -12.20 -5.51
CA THR A 8 19.53 -13.48 -5.11
C THR A 8 18.42 -14.51 -4.88
N PRO A 9 18.72 -15.83 -4.89
CA PRO A 9 17.74 -16.86 -4.57
C PRO A 9 17.11 -16.67 -3.18
N GLU A 10 17.90 -16.24 -2.20
CA GLU A 10 17.47 -16.01 -0.81
C GLU A 10 16.52 -14.81 -0.72
N GLU A 11 16.85 -13.67 -1.33
CA GLU A 11 15.98 -12.49 -1.39
C GLU A 11 14.64 -12.83 -2.06
N ARG A 12 14.70 -13.59 -3.16
CA ARG A 12 13.51 -14.04 -3.86
C ARG A 12 12.62 -14.91 -2.96
N ALA A 13 13.19 -15.90 -2.29
CA ALA A 13 12.45 -16.79 -1.40
C ALA A 13 11.76 -16.01 -0.27
N VAL A 14 12.42 -14.99 0.28
CA VAL A 14 11.82 -14.10 1.30
C VAL A 14 10.63 -13.34 0.74
N LEU A 15 10.76 -12.71 -0.43
CA LEU A 15 9.67 -11.91 -1.01
C LEU A 15 8.50 -12.79 -1.48
N GLU A 16 8.77 -13.97 -2.05
CA GLU A 16 7.74 -14.90 -2.50
C GLU A 16 6.94 -15.51 -1.35
N SER A 17 7.56 -15.71 -0.18
CA SER A 17 6.87 -16.25 1.00
C SER A 17 6.20 -15.19 1.88
N ALA A 18 6.59 -13.93 1.75
CA ALA A 18 6.09 -12.84 2.59
C ALA A 18 4.61 -12.55 2.34
N ARG A 19 3.88 -12.25 3.43
CA ARG A 19 2.46 -11.88 3.42
C ARG A 19 2.29 -10.42 3.78
N VAL A 20 1.78 -9.62 2.86
CA VAL A 20 1.60 -8.17 3.06
C VAL A 20 0.13 -7.80 3.02
N GLY A 21 -0.33 -7.11 4.08
CA GLY A 21 -1.66 -6.53 4.15
C GLY A 21 -1.67 -5.10 3.62
N ILE A 22 -2.69 -4.72 2.87
CA ILE A 22 -2.88 -3.36 2.38
C ILE A 22 -4.28 -2.90 2.75
N ALA A 23 -4.37 -1.93 3.65
CA ALA A 23 -5.59 -1.32 4.11
C ALA A 23 -5.91 -0.07 3.28
N GLY A 24 -6.81 -0.20 2.33
CA GLY A 24 -7.18 0.79 1.32
C GLY A 24 -6.61 0.50 -0.07
N ALA A 25 -7.44 0.56 -1.10
CA ALA A 25 -7.07 0.38 -2.50
C ALA A 25 -7.19 1.70 -3.29
N GLY A 26 -6.93 2.82 -2.62
CA GLY A 26 -6.91 4.16 -3.20
C GLY A 26 -5.60 4.50 -3.93
N GLY A 27 -5.23 5.78 -3.97
CA GLY A 27 -4.03 6.27 -4.64
C GLY A 27 -2.74 5.66 -4.09
N LEU A 28 -2.61 5.53 -2.77
CA LEU A 28 -1.47 4.88 -2.13
C LEU A 28 -1.52 3.36 -2.34
N GLY A 29 -2.56 2.71 -1.80
CA GLY A 29 -2.61 1.25 -1.73
C GLY A 29 -2.60 0.56 -3.09
N SER A 30 -3.31 1.08 -4.11
CA SER A 30 -3.31 0.46 -5.44
C SER A 30 -1.94 0.53 -6.12
N ASN A 31 -1.24 1.67 -6.01
CA ASN A 31 0.10 1.82 -6.56
C ASN A 31 1.15 1.06 -5.74
N CYS A 32 1.05 1.06 -4.40
CA CYS A 32 1.94 0.27 -3.53
C CYS A 32 1.82 -1.23 -3.86
N ALA A 33 0.59 -1.77 -3.97
CA ALA A 33 0.34 -3.14 -4.38
C ALA A 33 0.99 -3.49 -5.72
N MET A 34 0.86 -2.61 -6.71
CA MET A 34 1.48 -2.76 -8.03
C MET A 34 3.00 -2.85 -7.91
N HIS A 35 3.63 -1.99 -7.12
CA HIS A 35 5.08 -2.03 -6.90
C HIS A 35 5.52 -3.31 -6.18
N LEU A 36 4.77 -3.75 -5.16
CA LEU A 36 5.09 -4.97 -4.40
C LEU A 36 5.05 -6.23 -5.27
N VAL A 37 4.00 -6.40 -6.10
CA VAL A 37 3.93 -7.53 -7.03
C VAL A 37 5.08 -7.48 -8.04
N ARG A 38 5.43 -6.30 -8.57
CA ARG A 38 6.58 -6.13 -9.47
C ARG A 38 7.92 -6.43 -8.78
N ALA A 39 8.02 -6.18 -7.47
CA ALA A 39 9.21 -6.53 -6.68
C ALA A 39 9.33 -8.03 -6.39
N GLY A 40 8.25 -8.82 -6.55
CA GLY A 40 8.24 -10.26 -6.33
C GLY A 40 7.46 -10.72 -5.08
N VAL A 41 6.77 -9.81 -4.39
CA VAL A 41 5.85 -10.20 -3.29
C VAL A 41 4.64 -10.91 -3.91
N GLN A 42 4.40 -12.15 -3.49
CA GLN A 42 3.35 -12.98 -4.10
C GLN A 42 2.06 -13.03 -3.28
N HIS A 43 2.09 -12.80 -1.97
CA HIS A 43 0.88 -12.90 -1.14
C HIS A 43 0.46 -11.52 -0.63
N LEU A 44 -0.63 -10.99 -1.19
CA LEU A 44 -1.22 -9.73 -0.75
C LEU A 44 -2.66 -9.93 -0.26
N THR A 45 -2.99 -9.34 0.90
CA THR A 45 -4.36 -9.15 1.35
C THR A 45 -4.72 -7.68 1.19
N VAL A 46 -5.62 -7.36 0.26
CA VAL A 46 -6.07 -5.99 -0.02
C VAL A 46 -7.50 -5.79 0.47
N VAL A 47 -7.71 -4.76 1.27
CA VAL A 47 -9.03 -4.45 1.87
C VAL A 47 -9.48 -3.05 1.48
N ASP A 48 -10.65 -2.94 0.87
CA ASP A 48 -11.32 -1.67 0.54
C ASP A 48 -12.82 -1.97 0.31
N PHE A 49 -13.70 -1.01 0.54
CA PHE A 49 -15.14 -1.18 0.35
C PHE A 49 -15.73 -0.35 -0.79
N ASP A 50 -14.89 0.49 -1.42
CA ASP A 50 -15.31 1.42 -2.47
C ASP A 50 -15.42 0.75 -3.85
N VAL A 51 -16.00 1.51 -4.77
CA VAL A 51 -16.01 1.23 -6.20
C VAL A 51 -15.08 2.20 -6.94
N VAL A 52 -14.63 1.80 -8.12
CA VAL A 52 -13.82 2.64 -9.01
C VAL A 52 -14.70 3.73 -9.61
N ASN A 53 -14.32 4.99 -9.39
CA ASN A 53 -14.98 6.17 -9.94
C ASN A 53 -14.06 6.92 -10.90
N GLU A 54 -14.63 7.75 -11.77
CA GLU A 54 -13.86 8.53 -12.74
C GLU A 54 -12.82 9.44 -12.07
N SER A 55 -13.16 10.04 -10.92
CA SER A 55 -12.25 10.86 -10.11
C SER A 55 -11.05 10.10 -9.54
N ASN A 56 -11.07 8.77 -9.56
CA ASN A 56 -9.97 7.93 -9.08
C ASN A 56 -8.89 7.73 -10.15
N LEU A 57 -9.26 7.78 -11.44
CA LEU A 57 -8.37 7.47 -12.56
C LEU A 57 -7.18 8.43 -12.68
N ASN A 58 -7.26 9.59 -12.05
CA ASN A 58 -6.19 10.58 -12.07
C ASN A 58 -4.95 10.19 -11.23
N ARG A 59 -5.05 9.18 -10.31
CA ARG A 59 -3.93 8.80 -9.41
C ARG A 59 -3.96 7.36 -8.89
N GLN A 60 -5.02 6.58 -9.14
CA GLN A 60 -5.16 5.19 -8.69
C GLN A 60 -4.87 4.23 -9.84
N PHE A 61 -4.38 3.03 -9.54
CA PHE A 61 -4.02 2.02 -10.53
C PHE A 61 -5.25 1.29 -11.08
N PHE A 62 -6.15 2.07 -11.70
CA PHE A 62 -7.37 1.58 -12.35
C PHE A 62 -7.51 2.15 -13.76
N PHE A 63 -8.38 1.52 -14.57
CA PHE A 63 -8.63 1.86 -15.96
C PHE A 63 -10.11 2.17 -16.20
N ARG A 64 -10.43 2.83 -17.36
CA ARG A 64 -11.79 3.29 -17.68
C ARG A 64 -12.82 2.17 -17.76
N ASP A 65 -12.43 1.01 -18.25
CA ASP A 65 -13.28 -0.19 -18.36
C ASP A 65 -13.62 -0.83 -17.00
N GLN A 66 -12.98 -0.35 -15.92
CA GLN A 66 -13.21 -0.81 -14.56
C GLN A 66 -14.17 0.09 -13.74
N LEU A 67 -14.70 1.16 -14.35
CA LEU A 67 -15.63 2.06 -13.67
C LEU A 67 -16.86 1.30 -13.11
N GLY A 68 -17.23 1.60 -11.86
CA GLY A 68 -18.32 0.97 -11.14
C GLY A 68 -18.00 -0.39 -10.51
N ARG A 69 -16.85 -0.99 -10.79
CA ARG A 69 -16.43 -2.25 -10.18
C ARG A 69 -15.87 -2.02 -8.77
N LYS A 70 -15.95 -3.04 -7.90
CA LYS A 70 -15.30 -3.00 -6.58
C LYS A 70 -13.78 -2.80 -6.76
N LYS A 71 -13.20 -1.84 -6.01
CA LYS A 71 -11.77 -1.53 -6.10
C LYS A 71 -10.89 -2.75 -5.87
N VAL A 72 -11.20 -3.56 -4.87
CA VAL A 72 -10.42 -4.76 -4.52
C VAL A 72 -10.41 -5.79 -5.65
N GLU A 73 -11.54 -5.98 -6.34
CA GLU A 73 -11.65 -6.92 -7.45
C GLU A 73 -10.93 -6.40 -8.71
N ALA A 74 -11.11 -5.11 -9.03
CA ALA A 74 -10.43 -4.48 -10.15
C ALA A 74 -8.90 -4.46 -9.93
N LEU A 75 -8.45 -4.17 -8.71
CA LEU A 75 -7.03 -4.19 -8.35
C LEU A 75 -6.46 -5.61 -8.45
N LYS A 76 -7.16 -6.62 -7.92
CA LYS A 76 -6.75 -8.03 -8.05
C LYS A 76 -6.52 -8.42 -9.50
N GLU A 77 -7.45 -8.09 -10.39
CA GLU A 77 -7.31 -8.35 -11.82
C GLU A 77 -6.06 -7.66 -12.39
N ASN A 78 -5.84 -6.38 -12.08
CA ASN A 78 -4.68 -5.64 -12.56
C ASN A 78 -3.36 -6.25 -12.07
N LEU A 79 -3.30 -6.70 -10.80
CA LEU A 79 -2.13 -7.33 -10.21
C LEU A 79 -1.84 -8.69 -10.85
N LEU A 80 -2.87 -9.51 -11.10
CA LEU A 80 -2.72 -10.81 -11.78
C LEU A 80 -2.30 -10.67 -13.25
N ARG A 81 -2.53 -9.53 -13.89
CA ARG A 81 -1.96 -9.23 -15.22
C ARG A 81 -0.46 -8.91 -15.16
N ILE A 82 0.07 -8.54 -13.98
CA ILE A 82 1.51 -8.37 -13.76
C ILE A 82 2.14 -9.72 -13.46
N ASP A 83 1.59 -10.44 -12.48
CA ASP A 83 2.03 -11.77 -12.11
C ASP A 83 0.84 -12.72 -11.92
N PRO A 84 0.55 -13.60 -12.90
CA PRO A 84 -0.55 -14.55 -12.79
C PRO A 84 -0.43 -15.59 -11.66
N ALA A 85 0.79 -15.75 -11.11
CA ALA A 85 1.03 -16.67 -10.01
C ALA A 85 0.82 -16.02 -8.62
N ALA A 86 0.62 -14.71 -8.54
CA ALA A 86 0.40 -14.02 -7.28
C ALA A 86 -0.93 -14.45 -6.62
N ASP A 87 -0.88 -14.65 -5.31
CA ASP A 87 -2.04 -14.95 -4.47
C ASP A 87 -2.58 -13.63 -3.88
N ILE A 88 -3.62 -13.10 -4.50
CA ILE A 88 -4.24 -11.83 -4.11
C ILE A 88 -5.59 -12.08 -3.46
N ARG A 89 -5.65 -11.90 -2.13
CA ARG A 89 -6.88 -11.94 -1.36
C ARG A 89 -7.54 -10.55 -1.40
N ALA A 90 -8.60 -10.42 -2.19
CA ALA A 90 -9.44 -9.23 -2.27
C ALA A 90 -10.54 -9.31 -1.20
N VAL A 91 -10.65 -8.30 -0.33
CA VAL A 91 -11.63 -8.25 0.76
C VAL A 91 -12.46 -6.97 0.64
N ASP A 92 -13.72 -7.11 0.23
CA ASP A 92 -14.69 -6.00 0.16
C ASP A 92 -15.27 -5.75 1.55
N MET A 93 -14.63 -4.89 2.34
CA MET A 93 -15.02 -4.62 3.73
C MET A 93 -14.57 -3.23 4.17
N ARG A 94 -15.39 -2.58 4.99
CA ARG A 94 -14.96 -1.44 5.81
C ARG A 94 -14.32 -1.96 7.08
N LEU A 95 -13.07 -1.57 7.35
CA LEU A 95 -12.34 -2.00 8.54
C LEU A 95 -12.71 -1.19 9.78
N ASP A 96 -12.80 -1.90 10.89
CA ASP A 96 -12.68 -1.38 12.25
C ASP A 96 -11.48 -2.02 12.96
N ALA A 97 -11.25 -1.66 14.22
CA ALA A 97 -10.08 -2.14 14.97
C ALA A 97 -10.08 -3.66 15.19
N SER A 98 -11.24 -4.31 15.27
CA SER A 98 -11.36 -5.76 15.45
C SER A 98 -11.10 -6.49 14.14
N SER A 99 -11.85 -6.12 13.10
CA SER A 99 -11.75 -6.72 11.78
C SER A 99 -10.38 -6.50 11.14
N ALA A 100 -9.72 -5.35 11.38
CA ALA A 100 -8.36 -5.11 10.92
C ALA A 100 -7.35 -6.11 11.51
N ARG A 101 -7.43 -6.37 12.82
CA ARG A 101 -6.55 -7.37 13.47
C ARG A 101 -6.80 -8.78 12.98
N GLU A 102 -8.06 -9.14 12.72
CA GLU A 102 -8.45 -10.45 12.21
C GLU A 102 -7.98 -10.66 10.76
N VAL A 103 -8.31 -9.71 9.87
CA VAL A 103 -8.03 -9.83 8.43
C VAL A 103 -6.52 -9.85 8.14
N PHE A 104 -5.72 -9.10 8.91
CA PHE A 104 -4.26 -9.04 8.75
C PHE A 104 -3.49 -9.89 9.77
N ALA A 105 -4.14 -10.87 10.41
CA ALA A 105 -3.51 -11.67 11.46
C ALA A 105 -2.25 -12.39 10.96
N ASP A 106 -2.31 -12.95 9.77
CA ASP A 106 -1.25 -13.73 9.11
C ASP A 106 -0.27 -12.88 8.27
N CYS A 107 -0.47 -11.57 8.19
CA CYS A 107 0.43 -10.68 7.45
C CYS A 107 1.69 -10.36 8.27
N ASP A 108 2.85 -10.36 7.63
CA ASP A 108 4.14 -9.94 8.23
C ASP A 108 4.22 -8.44 8.42
N ILE A 109 3.70 -7.70 7.43
CA ILE A 109 3.68 -6.23 7.38
C ILE A 109 2.29 -5.76 6.95
N VAL A 110 1.82 -4.66 7.51
CA VAL A 110 0.59 -3.98 7.09
C VAL A 110 0.92 -2.60 6.55
N VAL A 111 0.40 -2.27 5.37
CA VAL A 111 0.44 -0.92 4.77
C VAL A 111 -0.88 -0.22 5.05
N GLU A 112 -0.83 0.91 5.70
CA GLU A 112 -1.95 1.80 5.95
C GLU A 112 -2.03 2.81 4.79
N ALA A 113 -3.08 2.73 3.97
CA ALA A 113 -3.26 3.50 2.74
C ALA A 113 -4.60 4.24 2.68
N PHE A 114 -5.20 4.57 3.81
CA PHE A 114 -6.45 5.34 3.89
C PHE A 114 -6.21 6.83 3.60
N ASP A 115 -7.25 7.52 3.19
CA ASP A 115 -7.29 8.98 3.01
C ASP A 115 -8.03 9.69 4.17
N VAL A 116 -8.83 8.97 4.94
CA VAL A 116 -9.60 9.49 6.09
C VAL A 116 -8.75 9.39 7.36
N VAL A 117 -8.57 10.51 8.07
CA VAL A 117 -7.73 10.61 9.28
C VAL A 117 -8.15 9.63 10.36
N ASP A 118 -9.46 9.51 10.65
CA ASP A 118 -9.95 8.62 11.70
C ASP A 118 -9.65 7.14 11.38
N ALA A 119 -9.74 6.75 10.11
CA ALA A 119 -9.38 5.39 9.67
C ALA A 119 -7.88 5.12 9.81
N LYS A 120 -7.03 6.11 9.49
CA LYS A 120 -5.57 6.04 9.73
C LYS A 120 -5.26 5.85 11.21
N VAL A 121 -5.83 6.71 12.06
CA VAL A 121 -5.62 6.65 13.52
C VAL A 121 -6.09 5.30 14.06
N MET A 122 -7.26 4.82 13.65
CA MET A 122 -7.79 3.51 14.05
C MET A 122 -6.81 2.39 13.70
N LEU A 123 -6.32 2.34 12.45
CA LEU A 123 -5.44 1.26 12.00
C LEU A 123 -4.07 1.32 12.69
N VAL A 124 -3.44 2.50 12.73
CA VAL A 124 -2.15 2.70 13.41
C VAL A 124 -2.25 2.31 14.87
N SER A 125 -3.30 2.75 15.59
CA SER A 125 -3.52 2.39 17.00
C SER A 125 -3.76 0.90 17.19
N SER A 126 -4.39 0.22 16.23
CA SER A 126 -4.64 -1.23 16.29
C SER A 126 -3.37 -2.07 16.28
N PHE A 127 -2.30 -1.56 15.68
CA PHE A 127 -1.04 -2.30 15.49
C PHE A 127 0.16 -1.69 16.23
N ALA A 128 0.06 -0.49 16.81
CA ALA A 128 1.17 0.21 17.44
C ALA A 128 1.87 -0.61 18.55
N SER A 129 1.09 -1.40 19.32
CA SER A 129 1.61 -2.23 20.42
C SER A 129 1.66 -3.73 20.09
N SER A 130 1.30 -4.13 18.87
CA SER A 130 1.21 -5.54 18.49
C SER A 130 2.55 -6.19 18.10
N GLY A 131 3.61 -5.39 17.93
CA GLY A 131 4.88 -5.83 17.36
C GLY A 131 4.85 -6.03 15.85
N LYS A 132 3.67 -6.02 15.19
CA LYS A 132 3.53 -6.12 13.74
C LYS A 132 4.08 -4.84 13.07
N LYS A 133 4.90 -5.00 12.04
CA LYS A 133 5.44 -3.88 11.27
C LYS A 133 4.33 -3.17 10.50
N LEU A 134 4.31 -1.85 10.57
CA LEU A 134 3.32 -1.00 9.90
C LEU A 134 4.04 0.04 9.03
N VAL A 135 3.61 0.20 7.78
CA VAL A 135 4.04 1.27 6.90
C VAL A 135 2.83 2.18 6.66
N THR A 136 3.01 3.49 6.77
CA THR A 136 1.94 4.50 6.60
C THR A 136 2.47 5.71 5.86
N ALA A 137 1.60 6.50 5.25
CA ALA A 137 1.98 7.75 4.61
C ALA A 137 1.19 8.96 5.11
N SER A 138 1.87 10.11 5.24
CA SER A 138 1.28 11.38 5.64
C SER A 138 2.04 12.56 5.02
N GLY A 139 1.31 13.58 4.53
CA GLY A 139 1.93 14.75 3.90
C GLY A 139 2.35 14.49 2.46
N LEU A 140 1.36 14.25 1.58
CA LEU A 140 1.59 13.93 0.17
C LEU A 140 0.69 14.73 -0.80
N ALA A 141 0.00 15.75 -0.32
CA ALA A 141 -0.84 16.59 -1.16
C ALA A 141 -0.02 17.53 -2.06
N GLY A 142 -0.62 17.94 -3.18
CA GLY A 142 -0.01 18.85 -4.14
C GLY A 142 1.03 18.19 -5.04
N TRP A 143 2.01 18.97 -5.47
CA TRP A 143 3.09 18.57 -6.39
C TRP A 143 4.43 19.22 -6.01
N GLY A 144 5.51 18.85 -6.69
CA GLY A 144 6.86 19.34 -6.38
C GLY A 144 7.37 18.87 -5.02
N ARG A 145 8.37 19.56 -4.47
CA ARG A 145 8.96 19.30 -3.14
C ARG A 145 9.38 17.84 -2.92
N SER A 146 9.86 17.16 -3.95
CA SER A 146 10.21 15.72 -3.86
C SER A 146 11.23 15.44 -2.76
N ASN A 147 12.19 16.37 -2.54
CA ASN A 147 13.19 16.24 -1.49
C ASN A 147 12.64 16.39 -0.06
N ALA A 148 11.39 16.83 0.12
CA ALA A 148 10.74 16.89 1.42
C ALA A 148 10.11 15.54 1.81
N MET A 149 9.92 14.63 0.83
CA MET A 149 9.45 13.27 1.10
C MET A 149 10.52 12.50 1.86
N ARG A 150 10.18 11.98 3.04
CA ARG A 150 11.12 11.33 3.96
C ARG A 150 10.55 10.03 4.49
N VAL A 151 11.46 9.14 4.88
CA VAL A 151 11.15 7.95 5.68
C VAL A 151 11.47 8.28 7.15
N ARG A 152 10.52 8.00 8.05
CA ARG A 152 10.69 8.18 9.50
C ARG A 152 10.32 6.87 10.19
N LYS A 153 11.23 6.31 10.97
CA LYS A 153 11.00 5.07 11.73
C LYS A 153 10.67 5.40 13.18
N MET A 154 9.59 4.84 13.69
CA MET A 154 9.10 5.04 15.06
C MET A 154 8.69 3.67 15.63
N GLY A 155 9.62 2.98 16.28
CA GLY A 155 9.38 1.61 16.76
C GLY A 155 9.09 0.64 15.61
N ASN A 156 7.89 0.05 15.62
CA ASN A 156 7.41 -0.85 14.56
C ASN A 156 6.71 -0.13 13.40
N ILE A 157 6.64 1.21 13.43
CA ILE A 157 5.97 2.03 12.41
C ILE A 157 7.02 2.72 11.54
N VAL A 158 6.81 2.68 10.23
CA VAL A 158 7.55 3.46 9.23
C VAL A 158 6.57 4.42 8.56
N ALA A 159 6.81 5.73 8.73
CA ALA A 159 5.99 6.79 8.15
C ALA A 159 6.68 7.44 6.94
N ILE A 160 5.96 7.53 5.83
CA ILE A 160 6.40 8.10 4.55
C ILE A 160 5.73 9.46 4.34
N GLY A 161 6.45 10.41 3.77
CA GLY A 161 5.90 11.70 3.36
C GLY A 161 6.62 12.90 3.97
N ASP A 162 6.10 14.11 3.72
CA ASP A 162 6.66 15.33 4.32
C ASP A 162 6.12 15.60 5.75
N GLY A 163 4.98 15.00 6.10
CA GLY A 163 4.34 15.16 7.40
C GLY A 163 3.65 16.51 7.61
N GLU A 164 3.58 17.34 6.59
CA GLU A 164 3.09 18.72 6.69
C GLU A 164 1.90 18.99 5.75
N THR A 165 1.98 18.53 4.49
CA THR A 165 0.98 18.87 3.48
C THR A 165 -0.28 18.02 3.65
N ALA A 166 -1.41 18.68 3.85
CA ALA A 166 -2.74 18.06 3.91
C ALA A 166 -3.49 18.25 2.59
N VAL A 167 -4.35 17.30 2.23
CA VAL A 167 -5.31 17.47 1.14
C VAL A 167 -6.32 18.56 1.54
N GLY A 168 -6.56 19.53 0.65
CA GLY A 168 -7.46 20.66 0.88
C GLY A 168 -7.79 21.38 -0.41
N GLU A 169 -8.51 22.49 -0.31
CA GLU A 169 -9.00 23.28 -1.47
C GLU A 169 -7.88 23.69 -2.45
N ASN A 170 -6.65 23.93 -1.93
CA ASN A 170 -5.50 24.37 -2.73
C ASN A 170 -4.42 23.29 -2.89
N ALA A 171 -4.67 22.07 -2.45
CA ALA A 171 -3.69 20.98 -2.44
C ALA A 171 -4.36 19.63 -2.72
N ALA A 172 -4.76 19.42 -3.97
CA ALA A 172 -5.31 18.13 -4.40
C ALA A 172 -4.23 17.02 -4.40
N PRO A 173 -4.61 15.75 -4.20
CA PRO A 173 -3.67 14.64 -4.32
C PRO A 173 -3.29 14.44 -5.79
N ALA A 174 -2.09 14.85 -6.17
CA ALA A 174 -1.57 14.74 -7.53
C ALA A 174 -0.87 13.40 -7.77
N SER A 175 -1.13 12.78 -8.92
CA SER A 175 -0.61 11.45 -9.28
C SER A 175 0.91 11.30 -9.05
N PRO A 176 1.78 12.21 -9.51
CA PRO A 176 3.23 12.03 -9.33
C PRO A 176 3.64 11.96 -7.86
N ARG A 177 3.05 12.81 -7.01
CA ARG A 177 3.41 12.85 -5.59
C ARG A 177 2.82 11.66 -4.82
N VAL A 178 1.60 11.27 -5.13
CA VAL A 178 0.98 10.02 -4.63
C VAL A 178 1.80 8.82 -5.07
N GLY A 179 2.26 8.78 -6.32
CA GLY A 179 3.11 7.71 -6.85
C GLY A 179 4.47 7.63 -6.16
N ILE A 180 5.12 8.77 -5.86
CA ILE A 180 6.37 8.81 -5.07
C ILE A 180 6.12 8.18 -3.69
N ALA A 181 5.07 8.61 -2.98
CA ALA A 181 4.76 8.10 -1.65
C ALA A 181 4.48 6.59 -1.69
N ALA A 182 3.66 6.11 -2.61
CA ALA A 182 3.34 4.69 -2.77
C ALA A 182 4.57 3.84 -3.13
N ALA A 183 5.47 4.35 -3.97
CA ALA A 183 6.73 3.69 -4.29
C ALA A 183 7.66 3.64 -3.07
N MET A 184 7.71 4.69 -2.26
CA MET A 184 8.46 4.71 -1.00
C MET A 184 7.87 3.75 0.03
N GLU A 185 6.54 3.63 0.14
CA GLU A 185 5.88 2.61 0.98
C GLU A 185 6.27 1.21 0.56
N ALA A 186 6.17 0.90 -0.74
CA ALA A 186 6.57 -0.41 -1.26
C ALA A 186 8.06 -0.69 -1.04
N ASN A 187 8.93 0.31 -1.24
CA ASN A 187 10.37 0.19 -0.97
C ASN A 187 10.64 -0.09 0.52
N ALA A 188 9.94 0.61 1.42
CA ALA A 188 10.06 0.38 2.86
C ALA A 188 9.59 -1.04 3.24
N VAL A 189 8.49 -1.54 2.65
CA VAL A 189 8.04 -2.92 2.86
C VAL A 189 9.11 -3.91 2.42
N VAL A 190 9.64 -3.78 1.20
CA VAL A 190 10.69 -4.67 0.68
C VAL A 190 11.93 -4.64 1.57
N SER A 191 12.39 -3.44 1.95
CA SER A 191 13.56 -3.29 2.85
C SER A 191 13.33 -3.98 4.19
N LEU A 192 12.15 -3.79 4.81
CA LEU A 192 11.80 -4.45 6.06
C LEU A 192 11.73 -5.98 5.95
N LEU A 193 11.23 -6.52 4.84
CA LEU A 193 11.19 -7.96 4.58
C LEU A 193 12.60 -8.54 4.44
N LEU A 194 13.47 -7.85 3.72
CA LEU A 194 14.87 -8.26 3.50
C LEU A 194 15.80 -7.94 4.68
N GLY A 195 15.27 -7.38 5.78
CA GLY A 195 16.08 -7.05 6.97
C GLY A 195 16.99 -5.82 6.80
N CYS A 196 16.69 -4.96 5.81
CA CYS A 196 17.42 -3.72 5.56
C CYS A 196 16.74 -2.52 6.24
N GLU A 197 17.48 -1.42 6.39
CA GLU A 197 16.89 -0.14 6.80
C GLU A 197 16.01 0.41 5.66
N PRO A 198 14.76 0.83 5.99
CA PRO A 198 13.82 1.32 4.99
C PRO A 198 14.14 2.74 4.51
#